data_5b1636c7350bce5896048e3b0b112187
#
_entry.id   5b1636c7350bce5896048e3b0b112187
#
_cell.length_a   1.000
_cell.length_b   1.000
_cell.length_c   1.000
_cell.angle_alpha   90.00
_cell.angle_beta   90.00
_cell.angle_gamma   90.00
#
_symmetry.space_group_name_H-M   'P 1'
#
loop_
_entity.id
_entity.type
_entity.pdbx_description
1 polymer ?
#
loop_
_entity_poly.entity_id
_entity_poly.type
_entity_poly.pdbx_seq_one_letter_code
_entity_poly.pdbx_strand_id
1 'polypeptide(L)'
;MAPMNTNTAEELMSIFNDDRTYRTDEIADILKVDRSSVYRWIRDILDPLPAFRTKENGQLRCSGKDLNIYLLKHKVRPEYE
;
A
#
# COMPACT_ATOMS: atom_id res chain seq x y z
N MET A 1 26.89 6.40 10.83
CA MET A 1 26.49 6.18 10.98
C MET A 1 25.29 6.19 11.55
N ALA A 2 24.91 6.58 12.14
CA ALA A 2 23.78 6.75 12.67
C ALA A 2 22.65 6.86 11.83
N PRO A 3 22.79 7.23 10.76
CA PRO A 3 21.74 7.42 9.90
C PRO A 3 20.86 6.30 9.77
N MET A 4 21.30 5.16 10.10
CA MET A 4 20.50 4.13 9.99
C MET A 4 19.29 4.24 10.76
N ASN A 5 19.24 4.81 11.84
CA ASN A 5 18.08 4.88 12.63
C ASN A 5 17.04 5.72 11.99
N THR A 6 17.42 6.76 11.37
CA THR A 6 16.49 7.61 10.73
C THR A 6 15.89 6.94 9.54
N ASN A 7 16.71 6.23 8.83
CA ASN A 7 16.24 5.58 7.66
C ASN A 7 15.32 4.45 7.93
N THR A 8 15.42 3.85 9.06
CA THR A 8 14.58 2.72 9.37
C THR A 8 13.12 3.06 9.25
N ALA A 9 12.73 4.18 9.80
CA ALA A 9 11.34 4.55 9.75
C ALA A 9 10.92 4.80 8.32
N GLU A 10 11.76 5.47 7.56
CA GLU A 10 11.41 5.73 6.20
C GLU A 10 11.35 4.48 5.38
N GLU A 11 12.21 3.55 5.65
CA GLU A 11 12.20 2.31 4.93
C GLU A 11 10.93 1.54 5.21
N LEU A 12 10.44 1.57 6.42
CA LEU A 12 9.23 0.88 6.74
C LEU A 12 8.04 1.51 6.04
N MET A 13 8.12 2.78 5.74
CA MET A 13 7.04 3.44 5.08
C MET A 13 7.20 3.48 3.59
N SER A 14 8.28 2.92 3.07
CA SER A 14 8.51 2.89 1.65
C SER A 14 8.71 1.46 1.18
N ILE A 15 7.79 0.61 1.57
CA ILE A 15 7.83 -0.77 1.19
C ILE A 15 7.70 -0.93 -0.31
N PHE A 16 6.92 -0.07 -0.93
CA PHE A 16 6.70 -0.15 -2.36
C PHE A 16 7.55 0.88 -3.08
N ASN A 17 7.91 0.56 -4.31
CA ASN A 17 8.67 1.48 -5.13
C ASN A 17 7.73 2.53 -5.67
N ASP A 18 7.98 3.80 -5.38
CA ASP A 18 7.11 4.89 -5.79
C ASP A 18 6.90 4.95 -7.30
N ASP A 19 7.87 4.49 -8.06
CA ASP A 19 7.79 4.59 -9.51
C ASP A 19 7.12 3.40 -10.17
N ARG A 20 6.64 2.46 -9.39
CA ARG A 20 6.02 1.27 -9.96
C ARG A 20 4.56 1.19 -9.59
N THR A 21 3.83 0.35 -10.32
CA THR A 21 2.45 0.07 -9.96
C THR A 21 2.36 -1.41 -9.61
N TYR A 22 1.39 -1.73 -8.78
CA TYR A 22 1.25 -3.08 -8.26
C TYR A 22 -0.19 -3.55 -8.38
N ARG A 23 -0.37 -4.82 -8.69
CA ARG A 23 -1.70 -5.40 -8.76
C ARG A 23 -2.14 -5.78 -7.36
N THR A 24 -3.42 -5.99 -7.19
CA THR A 24 -3.95 -6.28 -5.85
C THR A 24 -3.36 -7.55 -5.28
N ASP A 25 -3.13 -8.57 -6.10
CA ASP A 25 -2.56 -9.81 -5.60
C ASP A 25 -1.09 -9.60 -5.20
N GLU A 26 -0.36 -8.75 -5.90
CA GLU A 26 1.00 -8.46 -5.53
C GLU A 26 1.04 -7.72 -4.20
N ILE A 27 0.14 -6.78 -4.01
CA ILE A 27 0.07 -6.00 -2.78
C ILE A 27 -0.23 -6.93 -1.61
N ALA A 28 -1.20 -7.81 -1.80
CA ALA A 28 -1.58 -8.74 -0.75
C ALA A 28 -0.41 -9.63 -0.37
N ASP A 29 0.33 -10.10 -1.36
CA ASP A 29 1.44 -10.97 -1.11
C ASP A 29 2.57 -10.26 -0.38
N ILE A 30 2.89 -9.05 -0.77
CA ILE A 30 3.95 -8.28 -0.14
C ILE A 30 3.61 -7.95 1.30
N LEU A 31 2.35 -7.59 1.55
CA LEU A 31 1.93 -7.21 2.88
C LEU A 31 1.45 -8.38 3.71
N LYS A 32 1.38 -9.57 3.12
CA LYS A 32 0.95 -10.77 3.81
C LYS A 32 -0.47 -10.65 4.33
N VAL A 33 -1.35 -10.15 3.51
CA VAL A 33 -2.77 -10.04 3.84
C VAL A 33 -3.56 -10.69 2.73
N ASP A 34 -4.85 -10.88 2.93
CA ASP A 34 -5.71 -11.46 1.92
C ASP A 34 -6.01 -10.42 0.85
N ARG A 35 -6.23 -10.89 -0.37
CA ARG A 35 -6.60 -9.98 -1.45
C ARG A 35 -7.89 -9.25 -1.11
N SER A 36 -8.79 -9.89 -0.38
CA SER A 36 -10.03 -9.24 -0.02
C SER A 36 -9.79 -8.01 0.85
N SER A 37 -8.72 -8.02 1.63
CA SER A 37 -8.39 -6.86 2.44
C SER A 37 -7.99 -5.69 1.55
N VAL A 38 -7.21 -5.97 0.51
CA VAL A 38 -6.79 -4.91 -0.41
C VAL A 38 -8.00 -4.33 -1.13
N TYR A 39 -8.92 -5.18 -1.57
CA TYR A 39 -10.12 -4.70 -2.24
C TYR A 39 -10.98 -3.87 -1.28
N ARG A 40 -11.01 -4.24 -0.03
CA ARG A 40 -11.76 -3.52 0.95
C ARG A 40 -11.18 -2.13 1.13
N TRP A 41 -9.86 -2.01 1.14
CA TRP A 41 -9.20 -0.72 1.26
C TRP A 41 -9.53 0.17 0.05
N ILE A 42 -9.56 -0.42 -1.12
CA ILE A 42 -9.87 0.32 -2.34
C ILE A 42 -11.30 0.82 -2.32
N ARG A 43 -12.19 0.04 -1.75
CA ARG A 43 -13.59 0.42 -1.73
C ARG A 43 -14.02 1.22 -0.52
N ASP A 44 -13.11 1.50 0.38
CA ASP A 44 -13.43 2.24 1.59
C ASP A 44 -13.99 3.59 1.21
N ILE A 45 -15.11 3.94 1.75
CA ILE A 45 -15.75 5.20 1.43
C ILE A 45 -15.08 6.38 2.09
N LEU A 46 -14.58 6.19 3.29
CA LEU A 46 -14.00 7.28 4.03
C LEU A 46 -12.58 7.65 3.62
N ASP A 47 -11.78 6.65 3.31
CA ASP A 47 -10.39 6.91 2.99
C ASP A 47 -9.90 5.82 2.06
N PRO A 48 -10.31 5.83 0.83
CA PRO A 48 -9.98 4.75 -0.09
C PRO A 48 -8.54 4.75 -0.51
N LEU A 49 -8.02 3.56 -0.77
CA LEU A 49 -6.71 3.43 -1.35
C LEU A 49 -6.87 3.74 -2.83
N PRO A 50 -6.18 4.72 -3.37
CA PRO A 50 -6.34 5.06 -4.78
C PRO A 50 -5.94 3.90 -5.68
N ALA A 51 -6.75 3.61 -6.65
CA ALA A 51 -6.49 2.53 -7.59
C ALA A 51 -7.00 2.94 -8.97
N PHE A 52 -6.44 2.32 -9.99
CA PHE A 52 -6.83 2.63 -11.34
C PHE A 52 -6.77 1.37 -12.20
N ARG A 53 -7.35 1.42 -13.39
CA ARG A 53 -7.29 0.33 -14.32
C ARG A 53 -6.56 0.79 -15.55
N THR A 54 -5.72 -0.07 -16.09
CA THR A 54 -4.94 0.31 -17.26
C THR A 54 -5.80 0.29 -18.50
N LYS A 55 -6.87 -0.51 -18.52
CA LYS A 55 -7.76 -0.53 -19.62
C LYS A 55 -9.10 -0.91 -19.11
N GLU A 56 -10.08 -0.81 -19.98
CA GLU A 56 -11.42 -1.08 -19.63
C GLU A 56 -11.62 -2.34 -18.88
N ASN A 57 -11.02 -3.40 -19.29
CA ASN A 57 -11.13 -4.64 -18.58
C ASN A 57 -9.85 -5.01 -17.88
N GLY A 58 -9.01 -4.03 -17.63
CA GLY A 58 -7.74 -4.29 -16.99
C GLY A 58 -7.90 -4.53 -15.51
N GLN A 59 -6.88 -5.09 -14.90
CA GLN A 59 -6.90 -5.31 -13.48
C GLN A 59 -6.64 -4.02 -12.74
N LEU A 60 -7.13 -3.94 -11.53
CA LEU A 60 -6.88 -2.79 -10.70
C LEU A 60 -5.41 -2.75 -10.31
N ARG A 61 -4.84 -1.57 -10.31
CA ARG A 61 -3.45 -1.37 -9.92
C ARG A 61 -3.37 -0.15 -9.03
N CYS A 62 -2.39 -0.14 -8.16
CA CYS A 62 -2.14 1.00 -7.29
C CYS A 62 -0.69 1.41 -7.47
N SER A 63 -0.42 2.69 -7.45
CA SER A 63 0.96 3.15 -7.55
C SER A 63 1.68 2.91 -6.23
N GLY A 64 2.95 2.65 -6.29
CA GLY A 64 3.74 2.46 -5.09
C GLY A 64 3.69 3.68 -4.20
N LYS A 65 3.66 4.86 -4.79
CA LYS A 65 3.59 6.08 -4.05
C LYS A 65 2.30 6.15 -3.24
N ASP A 66 1.18 5.84 -3.86
CA ASP A 66 -0.10 5.87 -3.17
C ASP A 66 -0.15 4.81 -2.09
N LEU A 67 0.44 3.65 -2.35
CA LEU A 67 0.47 2.59 -1.36
C LEU A 67 1.29 3.02 -0.14
N ASN A 68 2.43 3.64 -0.37
CA ASN A 68 3.26 4.08 0.74
C ASN A 68 2.55 5.14 1.57
N ILE A 69 1.84 6.05 0.92
CA ILE A 69 1.10 7.08 1.62
C ILE A 69 -0.02 6.45 2.44
N TYR A 70 -0.71 5.48 1.85
CA TYR A 70 -1.81 4.83 2.54
C TYR A 70 -1.31 4.11 3.78
N LEU A 71 -0.21 3.38 3.65
CA LEU A 71 0.34 2.66 4.78
C LEU A 71 0.82 3.61 5.87
N LEU A 72 1.36 4.73 5.49
CA LEU A 72 1.81 5.70 6.45
C LEU A 72 0.63 6.22 7.26
N LYS A 73 -0.49 6.47 6.62
CA LYS A 73 -1.65 6.97 7.31
C LYS A 73 -2.23 5.94 8.25
N HIS A 74 -2.12 4.66 7.92
CA HIS A 74 -2.78 3.62 8.69
C HIS A 74 -1.83 2.72 9.46
N LYS A 75 -0.58 3.07 9.50
CA LYS A 75 0.39 2.17 10.07
C LYS A 75 0.23 1.88 11.52
N VAL A 76 -0.44 2.68 12.23
CA VAL A 76 -0.53 2.41 13.60
C VAL A 76 -1.62 1.57 14.04
N ARG A 77 -2.30 1.04 13.17
CA ARG A 77 -3.34 0.32 13.56
C ARG A 77 -3.12 -0.94 14.01
N PRO A 78 -2.19 -1.57 13.86
CA PRO A 78 -2.01 -2.88 14.18
C PRO A 78 -2.47 -3.25 15.47
N GLU A 79 -2.25 -3.03 16.24
CA GLU A 79 -2.53 -3.46 17.34
C GLU A 79 -3.60 -3.17 17.94
N TYR A 80 -4.09 -2.86 18.00
CA TYR A 80 -4.98 -2.62 18.62
C TYR A 80 -5.92 -2.88 18.27
N GLU A 81 -5.93 -3.18 17.99
CA GLU A 81 -6.53 -3.45 17.68
C GLU A 81 -6.72 -4.01 17.81
#